data_d3c2080f89b25f199cf4329f31b229b9
#
_entry.id   d3c2080f89b25f199cf4329f31b229b9
#
_cell.length_a   1.000
_cell.length_b   1.000
_cell.length_c   1.000
_cell.angle_alpha   90.00
_cell.angle_beta   90.00
_cell.angle_gamma   90.00
#
_symmetry.space_group_name_H-M   'P 1'
#
loop_
_entity.id
_entity.type
_entity.pdbx_description
1 polymer ?
#
loop_
_entity_poly.entity_id
_entity_poly.type
_entity_poly.pdbx_seq_one_letter_code
_entity_poly.pdbx_strand_id
1 'polypeptide(L)'
;MSSELTKARTQINKVGTLLKQGKPLPAVSSLYEAVVAILRTPLIKAEKEEFAKHIMDAVLLLNGDRTLRQQYPLILQYAPGGEKELADTLVGLLSELQATVVEEAKDLIADKEERIAKGLADGKRLIEEKRFDEARALLEKLAREFPRDAELRARIAELFIGGELYEEAFAYLDEAIELNPDQIRHYNRIGIVLRRLHKYDIAEKYFMRAVDYAKTDPNLYFNLGRVYLDWERWDKAERASRLALRLAPTFVEARKLLNFALKKQGKQPEAV
;
A
#
# COMPACT_ATOMS: atom_id res chain seq x y z
N MET A 1 23.68 -2.95 38.40
CA MET A 1 22.37 -2.38 37.96
C MET A 1 21.70 -3.33 36.98
N SER A 2 20.44 -3.61 37.16
CA SER A 2 19.74 -4.50 36.22
C SER A 2 19.61 -3.79 34.85
N SER A 3 19.74 -4.54 33.76
CA SER A 3 19.54 -4.05 32.39
C SER A 3 18.22 -3.30 32.23
N GLU A 4 17.18 -3.72 32.94
CA GLU A 4 15.83 -3.13 32.92
C GLU A 4 15.81 -1.70 33.50
N LEU A 5 16.53 -1.45 34.58
CA LEU A 5 16.61 -0.11 35.19
C LEU A 5 17.39 0.88 34.30
N THR A 6 18.43 0.40 33.62
CA THR A 6 19.16 1.23 32.64
C THR A 6 18.26 1.62 31.47
N LYS A 7 17.42 0.68 30.96
CA LYS A 7 16.42 0.96 29.94
C LYS A 7 15.38 1.96 30.44
N ALA A 8 14.87 1.77 31.67
CA ALA A 8 13.89 2.70 32.26
C ALA A 8 14.42 4.13 32.32
N ARG A 9 15.67 4.34 32.80
CA ARG A 9 16.29 5.67 32.77
C ARG A 9 16.37 6.24 31.36
N THR A 10 16.80 5.45 30.42
CA THR A 10 16.86 5.87 28.99
C THR A 10 15.51 6.29 28.46
N GLN A 11 14.45 5.55 28.76
CA GLN A 11 13.10 5.86 28.31
C GLN A 11 12.58 7.16 28.94
N ILE A 12 12.73 7.35 30.25
CA ILE A 12 12.33 8.61 30.90
C ILE A 12 13.05 9.81 30.28
N ASN A 13 14.36 9.70 30.06
CA ASN A 13 15.17 10.80 29.50
C ASN A 13 14.78 11.15 28.05
N LYS A 14 14.16 10.22 27.29
CA LYS A 14 13.67 10.49 25.93
C LYS A 14 12.42 11.35 25.92
N VAL A 15 11.61 11.37 26.98
CA VAL A 15 10.33 12.07 27.02
C VAL A 15 10.45 13.52 26.54
N GLY A 16 11.34 14.30 27.16
CA GLY A 16 11.53 15.70 26.79
C GLY A 16 12.02 15.91 25.35
N THR A 17 12.87 15.00 24.85
CA THR A 17 13.34 15.05 23.46
C THR A 17 12.22 14.75 22.46
N LEU A 18 11.37 13.75 22.76
CA LEU A 18 10.25 13.37 21.92
C LEU A 18 9.19 14.47 21.85
N LEU A 19 8.90 15.14 22.98
CA LEU A 19 7.99 16.29 23.02
C LEU A 19 8.52 17.46 22.18
N LYS A 20 9.80 17.78 22.26
CA LYS A 20 10.44 18.81 21.42
C LYS A 20 10.39 18.48 19.93
N GLN A 21 10.28 17.20 19.56
CA GLN A 21 10.08 16.73 18.19
C GLN A 21 8.62 16.70 17.75
N GLY A 22 7.68 17.14 18.58
CA GLY A 22 6.24 17.05 18.30
C GLY A 22 5.69 15.62 18.27
N LYS A 23 6.27 14.72 19.08
CA LYS A 23 5.91 13.30 19.14
C LYS A 23 5.31 12.92 20.50
N PRO A 24 4.08 13.37 20.82
CA PRO A 24 3.49 13.15 22.14
C PRO A 24 3.20 11.66 22.43
N LEU A 25 2.67 10.91 21.46
CA LEU A 25 2.37 9.48 21.65
C LEU A 25 3.64 8.66 22.00
N PRO A 26 4.76 8.73 21.26
CA PRO A 26 6.03 8.11 21.68
C PRO A 26 6.56 8.60 23.04
N ALA A 27 6.33 9.87 23.41
CA ALA A 27 6.77 10.40 24.69
C ALA A 27 6.03 9.75 25.87
N VAL A 28 4.70 9.67 25.77
CA VAL A 28 3.84 8.98 26.77
C VAL A 28 4.17 7.48 26.82
N SER A 29 4.37 6.82 25.68
CA SER A 29 4.75 5.40 25.60
C SER A 29 6.10 5.16 26.32
N SER A 30 7.09 6.03 26.11
CA SER A 30 8.39 5.93 26.75
C SER A 30 8.30 6.03 28.28
N LEU A 31 7.47 6.96 28.80
CA LEU A 31 7.25 7.06 30.24
C LEU A 31 6.50 5.82 30.78
N TYR A 32 5.47 5.35 30.11
CA TYR A 32 4.73 4.14 30.48
C TYR A 32 5.64 2.91 30.55
N GLU A 33 6.45 2.65 29.52
CA GLU A 33 7.39 1.54 29.49
C GLU A 33 8.38 1.60 30.66
N ALA A 34 8.88 2.80 30.98
CA ALA A 34 9.78 3.00 32.11
C ALA A 34 9.09 2.71 33.45
N VAL A 35 7.88 3.22 33.67
CA VAL A 35 7.11 3.01 34.90
C VAL A 35 6.77 1.51 35.08
N VAL A 36 6.39 0.82 34.02
CA VAL A 36 6.15 -0.63 34.05
C VAL A 36 7.41 -1.43 34.37
N ALA A 37 8.55 -1.05 33.81
CA ALA A 37 9.83 -1.69 34.13
C ALA A 37 10.24 -1.49 35.60
N ILE A 38 9.98 -0.31 36.14
CA ILE A 38 10.21 0.04 37.56
C ILE A 38 9.31 -0.80 38.47
N LEU A 39 8.03 -0.94 38.13
CA LEU A 39 7.07 -1.76 38.91
C LEU A 39 7.44 -3.26 38.95
N ARG A 40 8.11 -3.75 37.92
CA ARG A 40 8.52 -5.16 37.81
C ARG A 40 9.87 -5.48 38.46
N THR A 41 10.63 -4.45 38.84
CA THR A 41 11.99 -4.61 39.31
C THR A 41 12.09 -4.24 40.80
N PRO A 42 12.62 -5.08 41.68
CA PRO A 42 12.89 -4.71 43.06
C PRO A 42 13.91 -3.56 43.12
N LEU A 43 13.57 -2.46 43.80
CA LEU A 43 14.38 -1.29 43.92
C LEU A 43 14.89 -1.11 45.37
N ILE A 44 16.16 -0.70 45.53
CA ILE A 44 16.67 -0.19 46.82
C ILE A 44 16.16 1.25 47.04
N LYS A 45 16.24 1.71 48.30
CA LYS A 45 15.68 3.02 48.67
C LYS A 45 16.24 4.19 47.81
N ALA A 46 17.55 4.22 47.56
CA ALA A 46 18.16 5.25 46.75
C ALA A 46 17.66 5.25 45.28
N GLU A 47 17.44 4.08 44.69
CA GLU A 47 16.89 3.94 43.33
C GLU A 47 15.42 4.42 43.28
N LYS A 48 14.60 4.11 44.28
CA LYS A 48 13.22 4.60 44.39
C LYS A 48 13.18 6.13 44.41
N GLU A 49 14.01 6.76 45.20
CA GLU A 49 14.09 8.24 45.29
C GLU A 49 14.56 8.88 43.97
N GLU A 50 15.54 8.27 43.30
CA GLU A 50 16.05 8.71 42.01
C GLU A 50 14.93 8.60 40.92
N PHE A 51 14.31 7.43 40.78
CA PHE A 51 13.28 7.24 39.78
C PHE A 51 12.04 8.08 40.03
N ALA A 52 11.62 8.24 41.29
CA ALA A 52 10.54 9.15 41.65
C ALA A 52 10.76 10.57 41.16
N LYS A 53 11.97 11.09 41.31
CA LYS A 53 12.34 12.40 40.78
C LYS A 53 12.26 12.45 39.25
N HIS A 54 12.86 11.47 38.56
CA HIS A 54 12.87 11.45 37.10
C HIS A 54 11.44 11.32 36.52
N ILE A 55 10.58 10.51 37.15
CA ILE A 55 9.19 10.37 36.76
C ILE A 55 8.44 11.72 36.97
N MET A 56 8.66 12.37 38.10
CA MET A 56 8.05 13.68 38.40
C MET A 56 8.42 14.70 37.33
N ASP A 57 9.73 14.80 36.98
CA ASP A 57 10.20 15.69 35.93
C ASP A 57 9.58 15.38 34.58
N ALA A 58 9.44 14.09 34.20
CA ALA A 58 8.80 13.68 32.98
C ALA A 58 7.31 14.00 32.95
N VAL A 59 6.60 13.79 34.07
CA VAL A 59 5.17 14.15 34.21
C VAL A 59 4.97 15.66 34.08
N LEU A 60 5.86 16.47 34.65
CA LEU A 60 5.83 17.94 34.49
C LEU A 60 6.01 18.35 33.03
N LEU A 61 6.93 17.68 32.30
CA LEU A 61 7.14 17.94 30.87
C LEU A 61 5.88 17.58 30.04
N LEU A 62 5.24 16.43 30.29
CA LEU A 62 4.01 16.02 29.63
C LEU A 62 2.87 17.01 29.95
N ASN A 63 2.69 17.39 31.20
CA ASN A 63 1.69 18.37 31.61
C ASN A 63 1.96 19.78 31.02
N GLY A 64 3.21 20.11 30.73
CA GLY A 64 3.61 21.36 30.10
C GLY A 64 3.45 21.39 28.58
N ASP A 65 3.29 20.24 27.94
CA ASP A 65 3.20 20.16 26.49
C ASP A 65 1.89 20.75 25.96
N ARG A 66 2.00 21.70 25.04
CA ARG A 66 0.84 22.44 24.52
C ARG A 66 -0.07 21.55 23.68
N THR A 67 0.50 20.64 22.92
CA THR A 67 -0.24 19.73 22.03
C THR A 67 -1.06 18.74 22.86
N LEU A 68 -0.44 18.11 23.86
CA LEU A 68 -1.15 17.22 24.78
C LEU A 68 -2.27 17.94 25.53
N ARG A 69 -2.02 19.16 26.03
CA ARG A 69 -3.05 19.94 26.74
C ARG A 69 -4.26 20.31 25.87
N GLN A 70 -4.04 20.56 24.59
CA GLN A 70 -5.15 20.89 23.66
C GLN A 70 -6.00 19.67 23.33
N GLN A 71 -5.38 18.50 23.19
CA GLN A 71 -6.08 17.25 22.87
C GLN A 71 -6.65 16.56 24.12
N TYR A 72 -5.93 16.69 25.25
CA TYR A 72 -6.28 16.02 26.51
C TYR A 72 -6.17 17.02 27.68
N PRO A 73 -7.30 17.51 28.23
CA PRO A 73 -7.30 18.44 29.36
C PRO A 73 -6.95 17.79 30.71
N LEU A 74 -6.56 16.52 30.72
CA LEU A 74 -6.16 15.78 31.91
C LEU A 74 -4.77 16.25 32.39
N ILE A 75 -4.65 16.53 33.69
CA ILE A 75 -3.38 16.76 34.36
C ILE A 75 -2.93 15.43 34.97
N LEU A 76 -1.80 14.89 34.48
CA LEU A 76 -1.19 13.72 35.07
C LEU A 76 -0.73 14.07 36.49
N GLN A 77 -1.15 13.27 37.47
CA GLN A 77 -0.69 13.39 38.85
C GLN A 77 0.24 12.26 39.18
N TYR A 78 1.33 12.58 39.89
CA TYR A 78 2.25 11.58 40.39
C TYR A 78 2.81 12.01 41.75
N ALA A 79 2.85 11.07 42.67
CA ALA A 79 3.55 11.15 43.94
C ALA A 79 4.42 9.90 44.12
N PRO A 80 5.59 9.99 44.83
CA PRO A 80 6.43 8.82 45.09
C PRO A 80 5.63 7.65 45.69
N GLY A 81 5.71 6.47 45.08
CA GLY A 81 4.92 5.30 45.45
C GLY A 81 3.62 5.12 44.65
N GLY A 82 3.22 6.09 43.83
CA GLY A 82 2.04 6.06 42.97
C GLY A 82 2.33 5.58 41.52
N GLU A 83 3.34 4.76 41.32
CA GLU A 83 3.77 4.29 39.97
C GLU A 83 2.67 3.47 39.31
N LYS A 84 1.86 2.71 40.07
CA LYS A 84 0.77 1.90 39.53
C LYS A 84 -0.37 2.78 39.02
N GLU A 85 -0.81 3.74 39.81
CA GLU A 85 -1.86 4.69 39.44
C GLU A 85 -1.43 5.53 38.22
N LEU A 86 -0.16 5.91 38.16
CA LEU A 86 0.40 6.60 37.01
C LEU A 86 0.39 5.70 35.77
N ALA A 87 0.78 4.42 35.89
CA ALA A 87 0.77 3.48 34.77
C ALA A 87 -0.65 3.32 34.22
N ASP A 88 -1.65 3.15 35.09
CA ASP A 88 -3.06 3.02 34.69
C ASP A 88 -3.55 4.28 33.96
N THR A 89 -3.18 5.48 34.45
CA THR A 89 -3.52 6.75 33.81
C THR A 89 -2.82 6.89 32.45
N LEU A 90 -1.56 6.49 32.33
CA LEU A 90 -0.80 6.53 31.08
C LEU A 90 -1.36 5.56 30.04
N VAL A 91 -1.87 4.38 30.45
CA VAL A 91 -2.58 3.44 29.53
C VAL A 91 -3.81 4.10 28.96
N GLY A 92 -4.64 4.75 29.78
CA GLY A 92 -5.80 5.50 29.30
C GLY A 92 -5.42 6.58 28.29
N LEU A 93 -4.44 7.40 28.62
CA LEU A 93 -3.94 8.45 27.73
C LEU A 93 -3.36 7.91 26.41
N LEU A 94 -2.61 6.79 26.47
CA LEU A 94 -2.12 6.12 25.25
C LEU A 94 -3.24 5.64 24.36
N SER A 95 -4.28 5.04 24.93
CA SER A 95 -5.43 4.56 24.18
C SER A 95 -6.14 5.70 23.44
N GLU A 96 -6.33 6.83 24.11
CA GLU A 96 -6.96 8.02 23.53
C GLU A 96 -6.08 8.64 22.42
N LEU A 97 -4.78 8.81 22.68
CA LEU A 97 -3.83 9.31 21.67
C LEU A 97 -3.76 8.41 20.42
N GLN A 98 -3.77 7.09 20.61
CA GLN A 98 -3.81 6.14 19.51
C GLN A 98 -5.13 6.25 18.71
N ALA A 99 -6.25 6.39 19.39
CA ALA A 99 -7.56 6.57 18.75
C ALA A 99 -7.59 7.84 17.90
N THR A 100 -7.05 8.95 18.41
CA THR A 100 -6.96 10.22 17.64
C THR A 100 -6.10 10.08 16.41
N VAL A 101 -4.90 9.47 16.51
CA VAL A 101 -4.01 9.24 15.36
C VAL A 101 -4.68 8.35 14.30
N VAL A 102 -5.42 7.32 14.75
CA VAL A 102 -6.16 6.44 13.83
C VAL A 102 -7.28 7.20 13.12
N GLU A 103 -8.01 8.07 13.82
CA GLU A 103 -9.10 8.85 13.23
C GLU A 103 -8.57 9.88 12.23
N GLU A 104 -7.53 10.64 12.59
CA GLU A 104 -6.86 11.56 11.67
C GLU A 104 -6.34 10.85 10.41
N ALA A 105 -5.78 9.64 10.55
CA ALA A 105 -5.33 8.84 9.42
C ALA A 105 -6.50 8.39 8.53
N LYS A 106 -7.65 8.03 9.10
CA LYS A 106 -8.85 7.68 8.34
C LYS A 106 -9.38 8.88 7.56
N ASP A 107 -9.43 10.06 8.19
CA ASP A 107 -9.91 11.29 7.54
C ASP A 107 -9.00 11.66 6.35
N LEU A 108 -7.67 11.55 6.50
CA LEU A 108 -6.73 11.78 5.41
C LEU A 108 -6.90 10.78 4.26
N ILE A 109 -7.16 9.50 4.58
CA ILE A 109 -7.42 8.47 3.56
C ILE A 109 -8.74 8.75 2.86
N ALA A 110 -9.79 9.11 3.59
CA ALA A 110 -11.10 9.45 3.03
C ALA A 110 -11.03 10.65 2.10
N ASP A 111 -10.37 11.74 2.50
CA ASP A 111 -10.14 12.93 1.66
C ASP A 111 -9.38 12.57 0.37
N LYS A 112 -8.31 11.77 0.51
CA LYS A 112 -7.57 11.27 -0.66
C LYS A 112 -8.47 10.50 -1.63
N GLU A 113 -9.26 9.55 -1.12
CA GLU A 113 -10.13 8.72 -1.96
C GLU A 113 -11.24 9.54 -2.61
N GLU A 114 -11.82 10.52 -1.90
CA GLU A 114 -12.82 11.43 -2.45
C GLU A 114 -12.24 12.26 -3.61
N ARG A 115 -11.05 12.82 -3.44
CA ARG A 115 -10.35 13.61 -4.48
C ARG A 115 -10.02 12.75 -5.70
N ILE A 116 -9.54 11.53 -5.48
CA ILE A 116 -9.28 10.57 -6.57
C ILE A 116 -10.59 10.21 -7.28
N ALA A 117 -11.63 9.87 -6.55
CA ALA A 117 -12.93 9.50 -7.13
C ALA A 117 -13.52 10.62 -7.97
N LYS A 118 -13.50 11.86 -7.46
CA LYS A 118 -13.95 13.05 -8.18
C LYS A 118 -13.14 13.28 -9.45
N GLY A 119 -11.81 13.26 -9.36
CA GLY A 119 -10.94 13.47 -10.52
C GLY A 119 -11.14 12.42 -11.62
N LEU A 120 -11.31 11.14 -11.23
CA LEU A 120 -11.61 10.08 -12.19
C LEU A 120 -12.99 10.21 -12.81
N ALA A 121 -14.01 10.61 -12.05
CA ALA A 121 -15.35 10.86 -12.58
C ALA A 121 -15.37 12.01 -13.59
N ASP A 122 -14.69 13.11 -13.27
CA ASP A 122 -14.55 14.24 -14.20
C ASP A 122 -13.75 13.84 -15.45
N GLY A 123 -12.65 13.09 -15.29
CA GLY A 123 -11.87 12.56 -16.40
C GLY A 123 -12.69 11.65 -17.32
N LYS A 124 -13.49 10.75 -16.73
CA LYS A 124 -14.40 9.87 -17.46
C LYS A 124 -15.40 10.67 -18.29
N ARG A 125 -16.05 11.66 -17.68
CA ARG A 125 -17.00 12.54 -18.37
C ARG A 125 -16.37 13.25 -19.57
N LEU A 126 -15.16 13.81 -19.40
CA LEU A 126 -14.44 14.48 -20.49
C LEU A 126 -14.12 13.53 -21.64
N ILE A 127 -13.76 12.28 -21.35
CA ILE A 127 -13.53 11.24 -22.37
C ILE A 127 -14.83 10.92 -23.11
N GLU A 128 -15.96 10.75 -22.41
CA GLU A 128 -17.28 10.50 -22.99
C GLU A 128 -17.75 11.66 -23.89
N GLU A 129 -17.43 12.91 -23.48
CA GLU A 129 -17.65 14.14 -24.26
C GLU A 129 -16.63 14.32 -25.41
N LYS A 130 -15.67 13.42 -25.59
CA LYS A 130 -14.56 13.49 -26.58
C LYS A 130 -13.64 14.70 -26.41
N ARG A 131 -13.58 15.28 -25.21
CA ARG A 131 -12.70 16.39 -24.83
C ARG A 131 -11.36 15.84 -24.35
N PHE A 132 -10.66 15.16 -25.23
CA PHE A 132 -9.50 14.32 -24.86
C PHE A 132 -8.34 15.13 -24.29
N ASP A 133 -8.05 16.33 -24.79
CA ASP A 133 -6.94 17.16 -24.29
C ASP A 133 -7.18 17.64 -22.86
N GLU A 134 -8.44 17.97 -22.54
CA GLU A 134 -8.81 18.36 -21.19
C GLU A 134 -8.79 17.15 -20.23
N ALA A 135 -9.22 15.99 -20.71
CA ALA A 135 -9.11 14.74 -19.94
C ALA A 135 -7.66 14.39 -19.62
N ARG A 136 -6.75 14.51 -20.61
CA ARG A 136 -5.30 14.30 -20.42
C ARG A 136 -4.76 15.23 -19.34
N ALA A 137 -5.01 16.53 -19.48
CA ALA A 137 -4.50 17.53 -18.53
C ALA A 137 -5.02 17.30 -17.09
N LEU A 138 -6.31 16.99 -16.94
CA LEU A 138 -6.93 16.70 -15.65
C LEU A 138 -6.34 15.45 -14.99
N LEU A 139 -6.28 14.33 -15.72
CA LEU A 139 -5.82 13.05 -15.21
C LEU A 139 -4.31 13.06 -14.94
N GLU A 140 -3.53 13.77 -15.74
CA GLU A 140 -2.11 14.00 -15.47
C GLU A 140 -1.90 14.81 -14.18
N LYS A 141 -2.69 15.89 -13.96
CA LYS A 141 -2.65 16.64 -12.71
C LYS A 141 -2.96 15.76 -11.52
N LEU A 142 -4.01 14.94 -11.61
CA LEU A 142 -4.39 13.99 -10.56
C LEU A 142 -3.28 12.98 -10.28
N ALA A 143 -2.65 12.45 -11.32
CA ALA A 143 -1.54 11.50 -11.19
C ALA A 143 -0.32 12.13 -10.52
N ARG A 144 0.01 13.40 -10.81
CA ARG A 144 1.11 14.15 -10.17
C ARG A 144 0.84 14.43 -8.70
N GLU A 145 -0.41 14.58 -8.31
CA GLU A 145 -0.80 14.80 -6.92
C GLU A 145 -0.55 13.55 -6.04
N PHE A 146 -0.69 12.35 -6.63
CA PHE A 146 -0.46 11.07 -5.96
C PHE A 146 0.63 10.26 -6.68
N PRO A 147 1.91 10.68 -6.62
CA PRO A 147 2.96 10.18 -7.49
C PRO A 147 3.34 8.72 -7.26
N ARG A 148 3.03 8.14 -6.09
CA ARG A 148 3.35 6.76 -5.74
C ARG A 148 2.14 5.82 -5.74
N ASP A 149 1.02 6.25 -6.31
CA ASP A 149 -0.21 5.46 -6.33
C ASP A 149 -0.31 4.67 -7.64
N ALA A 150 0.17 3.43 -7.62
CA ALA A 150 0.10 2.52 -8.77
C ALA A 150 -1.34 2.18 -9.17
N GLU A 151 -2.25 2.07 -8.19
CA GLU A 151 -3.65 1.78 -8.46
C GLU A 151 -4.35 2.94 -9.16
N LEU A 152 -4.04 4.18 -8.77
CA LEU A 152 -4.53 5.35 -9.48
C LEU A 152 -4.08 5.35 -10.95
N ARG A 153 -2.80 5.02 -11.24
CA ARG A 153 -2.32 4.89 -12.63
C ARG A 153 -3.14 3.87 -13.40
N ALA A 154 -3.38 2.70 -12.80
CA ALA A 154 -4.17 1.65 -13.44
C ALA A 154 -5.63 2.08 -13.67
N ARG A 155 -6.25 2.81 -12.74
CA ARG A 155 -7.61 3.36 -12.89
C ARG A 155 -7.68 4.42 -13.98
N ILE A 156 -6.68 5.30 -14.10
CA ILE A 156 -6.57 6.27 -15.19
C ILE A 156 -6.45 5.55 -16.55
N ALA A 157 -5.59 4.53 -16.61
CA ALA A 157 -5.43 3.74 -17.83
C ALA A 157 -6.75 3.06 -18.26
N GLU A 158 -7.56 2.58 -17.31
CA GLU A 158 -8.89 2.02 -17.61
C GLU A 158 -9.83 3.03 -18.26
N LEU A 159 -9.79 4.28 -17.83
CA LEU A 159 -10.57 5.35 -18.49
C LEU A 159 -10.12 5.56 -19.93
N PHE A 160 -8.81 5.59 -20.18
CA PHE A 160 -8.27 5.72 -21.53
C PHE A 160 -8.55 4.49 -22.40
N ILE A 161 -8.52 3.27 -21.84
CA ILE A 161 -8.95 2.05 -22.55
C ILE A 161 -10.43 2.17 -22.98
N GLY A 162 -11.29 2.66 -22.07
CA GLY A 162 -12.71 2.87 -22.35
C GLY A 162 -12.95 3.90 -23.44
N GLY A 163 -12.08 4.88 -23.58
CA GLY A 163 -12.09 5.89 -24.64
C GLY A 163 -11.31 5.49 -25.91
N GLU A 164 -10.78 4.28 -25.98
CA GLU A 164 -9.93 3.75 -27.07
C GLU A 164 -8.62 4.56 -27.28
N LEU A 165 -8.18 5.26 -26.24
CA LEU A 165 -6.92 6.04 -26.18
C LEU A 165 -5.79 5.13 -25.68
N TYR A 166 -5.38 4.19 -26.53
CA TYR A 166 -4.50 3.08 -26.12
C TYR A 166 -3.05 3.50 -25.85
N GLU A 167 -2.55 4.55 -26.47
CA GLU A 167 -1.21 5.10 -26.21
C GLU A 167 -1.12 5.68 -24.80
N GLU A 168 -2.12 6.46 -24.39
CA GLU A 168 -2.21 7.02 -23.05
C GLU A 168 -2.39 5.92 -22.01
N ALA A 169 -3.26 4.96 -22.29
CA ALA A 169 -3.48 3.82 -21.42
C ALA A 169 -2.19 3.00 -21.20
N PHE A 170 -1.40 2.83 -22.26
CA PHE A 170 -0.10 2.16 -22.17
C PHE A 170 0.85 2.91 -21.23
N ALA A 171 1.00 4.23 -21.39
CA ALA A 171 1.90 5.04 -20.57
C ALA A 171 1.57 4.91 -19.07
N TYR A 172 0.29 5.02 -18.69
CA TYR A 172 -0.12 4.90 -17.30
C TYR A 172 0.00 3.46 -16.74
N LEU A 173 -0.22 2.43 -17.55
CA LEU A 173 0.00 1.05 -17.11
C LEU A 173 1.49 0.73 -16.94
N ASP A 174 2.34 1.28 -17.77
CA ASP A 174 3.79 1.15 -17.63
C ASP A 174 4.26 1.77 -16.31
N GLU A 175 3.83 3.01 -16.03
CA GLU A 175 4.09 3.65 -14.72
C GLU A 175 3.54 2.81 -13.54
N ALA A 176 2.35 2.22 -13.67
CA ALA A 176 1.78 1.36 -12.64
C ALA A 176 2.63 0.11 -12.36
N ILE A 177 3.19 -0.49 -13.43
CA ILE A 177 4.09 -1.66 -13.35
C ILE A 177 5.43 -1.26 -12.73
N GLU A 178 5.98 -0.09 -13.07
CA GLU A 178 7.23 0.40 -12.46
C GLU A 178 7.06 0.66 -10.95
N LEU A 179 5.89 1.16 -10.53
CA LEU A 179 5.59 1.41 -9.12
C LEU A 179 5.30 0.11 -8.34
N ASN A 180 4.69 -0.88 -8.97
CA ASN A 180 4.29 -2.14 -8.33
C ASN A 180 4.41 -3.32 -9.30
N PRO A 181 5.64 -3.85 -9.51
CA PRO A 181 5.93 -4.83 -10.56
C PRO A 181 5.40 -6.25 -10.29
N ASP A 182 4.93 -6.56 -9.09
CA ASP A 182 4.36 -7.87 -8.73
C ASP A 182 2.85 -7.97 -9.00
N GLN A 183 2.20 -6.87 -9.39
CA GLN A 183 0.77 -6.83 -9.68
C GLN A 183 0.44 -7.37 -11.07
N ILE A 184 0.24 -8.68 -11.17
CA ILE A 184 0.00 -9.39 -12.45
C ILE A 184 -1.17 -8.82 -13.25
N ARG A 185 -2.19 -8.27 -12.58
CA ARG A 185 -3.33 -7.64 -13.27
C ARG A 185 -2.93 -6.47 -14.18
N HIS A 186 -1.86 -5.72 -13.86
CA HIS A 186 -1.39 -4.62 -14.71
C HIS A 186 -0.78 -5.16 -16.01
N TYR A 187 -0.06 -6.28 -15.94
CA TYR A 187 0.48 -6.94 -17.15
C TYR A 187 -0.63 -7.49 -18.06
N ASN A 188 -1.70 -8.01 -17.48
CA ASN A 188 -2.85 -8.46 -18.26
C ASN A 188 -3.51 -7.28 -19.00
N ARG A 189 -3.66 -6.12 -18.33
CA ARG A 189 -4.21 -4.90 -18.93
C ARG A 189 -3.31 -4.34 -20.02
N ILE A 190 -2.00 -4.24 -19.76
CA ILE A 190 -1.05 -3.73 -20.75
C ILE A 190 -0.97 -4.65 -21.98
N GLY A 191 -1.11 -5.96 -21.78
CA GLY A 191 -1.21 -6.92 -22.88
C GLY A 191 -2.42 -6.69 -23.79
N ILE A 192 -3.58 -6.33 -23.22
CA ILE A 192 -4.78 -5.96 -23.99
C ILE A 192 -4.51 -4.69 -24.80
N VAL A 193 -3.95 -3.67 -24.18
CA VAL A 193 -3.61 -2.38 -24.81
C VAL A 193 -2.62 -2.58 -25.95
N LEU A 194 -1.52 -3.27 -25.71
CA LEU A 194 -0.49 -3.51 -26.71
C LEU A 194 -1.00 -4.35 -27.89
N ARG A 195 -1.92 -5.28 -27.66
CA ARG A 195 -2.63 -6.00 -28.73
C ARG A 195 -3.46 -5.06 -29.60
N ARG A 196 -4.19 -4.11 -29.00
CA ARG A 196 -4.95 -3.10 -29.75
C ARG A 196 -4.06 -2.18 -30.56
N LEU A 197 -2.85 -1.90 -30.06
CA LEU A 197 -1.82 -1.12 -30.75
C LEU A 197 -1.00 -1.96 -31.77
N HIS A 198 -1.28 -3.25 -31.91
CA HIS A 198 -0.51 -4.20 -32.74
C HIS A 198 0.97 -4.28 -32.38
N LYS A 199 1.35 -3.90 -31.13
CA LYS A 199 2.73 -3.96 -30.59
C LYS A 199 2.99 -5.31 -29.92
N TYR A 200 2.91 -6.38 -30.68
CA TYR A 200 2.94 -7.75 -30.16
C TYR A 200 4.28 -8.15 -29.54
N ASP A 201 5.38 -7.70 -30.10
CA ASP A 201 6.73 -7.96 -29.59
C ASP A 201 6.94 -7.31 -28.21
N ILE A 202 6.37 -6.12 -28.01
CA ILE A 202 6.38 -5.43 -26.72
C ILE A 202 5.48 -6.16 -25.73
N ALA A 203 4.27 -6.59 -26.15
CA ALA A 203 3.37 -7.37 -25.30
C ALA A 203 4.04 -8.67 -24.82
N GLU A 204 4.76 -9.39 -25.70
CA GLU A 204 5.54 -10.57 -25.32
C GLU A 204 6.52 -10.27 -24.18
N LYS A 205 7.28 -9.16 -24.28
CA LYS A 205 8.26 -8.77 -23.24
C LYS A 205 7.60 -8.51 -21.87
N TYR A 206 6.47 -7.79 -21.84
CA TYR A 206 5.73 -7.57 -20.60
C TYR A 206 5.18 -8.86 -19.99
N PHE A 207 4.64 -9.76 -20.80
CA PHE A 207 4.18 -11.05 -20.30
C PHE A 207 5.34 -11.94 -19.83
N MET A 208 6.49 -11.91 -20.50
CA MET A 208 7.68 -12.64 -20.02
C MET A 208 8.17 -12.10 -18.68
N ARG A 209 8.18 -10.77 -18.49
CA ARG A 209 8.47 -10.14 -17.20
C ARG A 209 7.45 -10.57 -16.13
N ALA A 210 6.16 -10.65 -16.47
CA ALA A 210 5.13 -11.11 -15.54
C ALA A 210 5.32 -12.58 -15.11
N VAL A 211 5.85 -13.43 -15.97
CA VAL A 211 6.16 -14.83 -15.64
C VAL A 211 7.16 -14.95 -14.49
N ASP A 212 8.09 -13.99 -14.33
CA ASP A 212 9.04 -14.01 -13.22
C ASP A 212 8.36 -13.89 -11.85
N TYR A 213 7.21 -13.21 -11.80
CA TYR A 213 6.41 -13.02 -10.57
C TYR A 213 5.31 -14.07 -10.37
N ALA A 214 4.77 -14.66 -11.46
CA ALA A 214 3.61 -15.55 -11.39
C ALA A 214 3.71 -16.73 -12.36
N LYS A 215 4.73 -17.57 -12.20
CA LYS A 215 4.99 -18.75 -13.07
C LYS A 215 3.86 -19.76 -13.14
N THR A 216 2.98 -19.78 -12.14
CA THR A 216 1.88 -20.75 -12.01
C THR A 216 0.50 -20.17 -12.32
N ASP A 217 0.42 -18.92 -12.82
CA ASP A 217 -0.86 -18.32 -13.21
C ASP A 217 -1.24 -18.75 -14.64
N PRO A 218 -2.29 -19.60 -14.83
CA PRO A 218 -2.72 -20.05 -16.15
C PRO A 218 -3.26 -18.91 -17.03
N ASN A 219 -3.79 -17.82 -16.45
CA ASN A 219 -4.31 -16.69 -17.20
C ASN A 219 -3.19 -15.92 -17.90
N LEU A 220 -2.01 -15.87 -17.28
CA LEU A 220 -0.84 -15.21 -17.87
C LEU A 220 -0.45 -15.87 -19.19
N TYR A 221 -0.35 -17.21 -19.19
CA TYR A 221 -0.02 -17.97 -20.39
C TYR A 221 -1.13 -17.95 -21.43
N PHE A 222 -2.40 -17.96 -20.99
CA PHE A 222 -3.54 -17.80 -21.89
C PHE A 222 -3.50 -16.43 -22.59
N ASN A 223 -3.27 -15.34 -21.85
CA ASN A 223 -3.19 -13.99 -22.44
C ASN A 223 -1.98 -13.84 -23.37
N LEU A 224 -0.85 -14.42 -23.02
CA LEU A 224 0.31 -14.49 -23.91
C LEU A 224 -0.02 -15.28 -25.20
N GLY A 225 -0.76 -16.38 -25.07
CA GLY A 225 -1.27 -17.14 -26.19
C GLY A 225 -2.17 -16.31 -27.13
N ARG A 226 -3.00 -15.43 -26.58
CA ARG A 226 -3.82 -14.48 -27.35
C ARG A 226 -2.96 -13.46 -28.10
N VAL A 227 -1.86 -12.96 -27.49
CA VAL A 227 -0.90 -12.10 -28.18
C VAL A 227 -0.32 -12.83 -29.39
N TYR A 228 0.15 -14.07 -29.21
CA TYR A 228 0.72 -14.85 -30.30
C TYR A 228 -0.30 -15.22 -31.39
N LEU A 229 -1.57 -15.41 -31.02
CA LEU A 229 -2.64 -15.65 -31.96
C LEU A 229 -2.88 -14.44 -32.88
N ASP A 230 -2.98 -13.23 -32.29
CA ASP A 230 -3.14 -11.98 -33.06
C ASP A 230 -1.90 -11.64 -33.90
N TRP A 231 -0.72 -12.09 -33.43
CA TRP A 231 0.56 -11.96 -34.15
C TRP A 231 0.79 -13.04 -35.22
N GLU A 232 -0.18 -13.97 -35.38
CA GLU A 232 -0.11 -15.12 -36.28
C GLU A 232 1.08 -16.07 -36.02
N ARG A 233 1.60 -16.07 -34.79
CA ARG A 233 2.65 -16.99 -34.33
C ARG A 233 2.01 -18.27 -33.76
N TRP A 234 1.45 -19.08 -34.65
CA TRP A 234 0.59 -20.23 -34.28
C TRP A 234 1.35 -21.25 -33.40
N ASP A 235 2.61 -21.50 -33.67
CA ASP A 235 3.47 -22.40 -32.90
C ASP A 235 3.67 -21.88 -31.44
N LYS A 236 3.87 -20.58 -31.28
CA LYS A 236 3.98 -19.94 -29.95
C LYS A 236 2.62 -19.93 -29.23
N ALA A 237 1.52 -19.66 -29.95
CA ALA A 237 0.17 -19.71 -29.41
C ALA A 237 -0.19 -21.12 -28.90
N GLU A 238 0.15 -22.18 -29.63
CA GLU A 238 -0.01 -23.58 -29.22
C GLU A 238 0.75 -23.83 -27.90
N ARG A 239 2.04 -23.48 -27.85
CA ARG A 239 2.86 -23.69 -26.64
C ARG A 239 2.32 -22.98 -25.42
N ALA A 240 1.93 -21.72 -25.56
CA ALA A 240 1.37 -20.92 -24.47
C ALA A 240 0.05 -21.50 -23.98
N SER A 241 -0.85 -21.92 -24.90
CA SER A 241 -2.13 -22.56 -24.55
C SER A 241 -1.93 -23.89 -23.82
N ARG A 242 -0.97 -24.72 -24.24
CA ARG A 242 -0.62 -25.97 -23.54
C ARG A 242 -0.09 -25.74 -22.15
N LEU A 243 0.69 -24.65 -21.94
CA LEU A 243 1.15 -24.25 -20.62
C LEU A 243 -0.05 -23.85 -19.72
N ALA A 244 -0.95 -23.02 -20.23
CA ALA A 244 -2.16 -22.65 -19.51
C ALA A 244 -3.00 -23.89 -19.10
N LEU A 245 -3.18 -24.85 -20.01
CA LEU A 245 -3.92 -26.08 -19.75
C LEU A 245 -3.21 -27.06 -18.82
N ARG A 246 -1.89 -27.09 -18.79
CA ARG A 246 -1.15 -27.87 -17.78
C ARG A 246 -1.37 -27.34 -16.36
N LEU A 247 -1.49 -26.02 -16.21
CA LEU A 247 -1.75 -25.38 -14.94
C LEU A 247 -3.23 -25.42 -14.55
N ALA A 248 -4.13 -25.36 -15.54
CA ALA A 248 -5.58 -25.43 -15.34
C ALA A 248 -6.19 -26.31 -16.46
N PRO A 249 -6.30 -27.63 -16.27
CA PRO A 249 -6.81 -28.56 -17.29
C PRO A 249 -8.24 -28.27 -17.77
N THR A 250 -9.06 -27.66 -16.91
CA THR A 250 -10.45 -27.29 -17.19
C THR A 250 -10.62 -25.90 -17.81
N PHE A 251 -9.53 -25.22 -18.20
CA PHE A 251 -9.60 -23.89 -18.78
C PHE A 251 -10.10 -23.91 -20.22
N VAL A 252 -11.43 -23.78 -20.38
CA VAL A 252 -12.13 -23.93 -21.66
C VAL A 252 -11.61 -22.96 -22.73
N GLU A 253 -11.37 -21.70 -22.37
CA GLU A 253 -10.89 -20.67 -23.30
C GLU A 253 -9.48 -20.99 -23.82
N ALA A 254 -8.61 -21.49 -22.96
CA ALA A 254 -7.27 -21.93 -23.36
C ALA A 254 -7.33 -23.14 -24.30
N ARG A 255 -8.29 -24.05 -24.11
CA ARG A 255 -8.55 -25.19 -25.01
C ARG A 255 -9.02 -24.72 -26.38
N LYS A 256 -9.94 -23.75 -26.41
CA LYS A 256 -10.41 -23.15 -27.68
C LYS A 256 -9.27 -22.49 -28.44
N LEU A 257 -8.40 -21.75 -27.72
CA LEU A 257 -7.24 -21.09 -28.32
C LEU A 257 -6.26 -22.11 -28.87
N LEU A 258 -5.96 -23.18 -28.12
CA LEU A 258 -5.13 -24.29 -28.58
C LEU A 258 -5.65 -24.89 -29.89
N ASN A 259 -6.93 -25.26 -29.91
CA ASN A 259 -7.55 -25.89 -31.08
C ASN A 259 -7.54 -24.96 -32.29
N PHE A 260 -7.74 -23.65 -32.08
CA PHE A 260 -7.62 -22.68 -33.18
C PHE A 260 -6.18 -22.61 -33.72
N ALA A 261 -5.17 -22.55 -32.83
CA ALA A 261 -3.76 -22.52 -33.22
C ALA A 261 -3.36 -23.80 -33.99
N LEU A 262 -3.82 -24.99 -33.54
CA LEU A 262 -3.61 -26.27 -34.21
C LEU A 262 -4.21 -26.27 -35.62
N LYS A 263 -5.47 -25.81 -35.75
CA LYS A 263 -6.16 -25.73 -37.06
C LYS A 263 -5.40 -24.84 -38.05
N LYS A 264 -4.90 -23.71 -37.57
CA LYS A 264 -4.07 -22.79 -38.40
C LYS A 264 -2.76 -23.40 -38.87
N GLN A 265 -2.22 -24.39 -38.16
CA GLN A 265 -1.03 -25.16 -38.52
C GLN A 265 -1.32 -26.42 -39.33
N GLY A 266 -2.59 -26.67 -39.68
CA GLY A 266 -3.00 -27.89 -40.38
C GLY A 266 -3.00 -29.16 -39.51
N LYS A 267 -2.93 -29.00 -38.19
CA LYS A 267 -2.94 -30.08 -37.18
C LYS A 267 -4.40 -30.39 -36.76
N GLN A 268 -4.66 -31.64 -36.31
CA GLN A 268 -5.96 -32.00 -35.77
C GLN A 268 -6.20 -31.34 -34.39
N PRO A 269 -7.39 -30.80 -34.12
CA PRO A 269 -7.80 -30.34 -32.82
C PRO A 269 -7.79 -31.45 -31.78
N GLU A 270 -7.50 -31.12 -30.53
CA GLU A 270 -7.60 -32.05 -29.41
C GLU A 270 -9.05 -32.09 -28.88
N ALA A 271 -9.47 -33.26 -28.40
CA ALA A 271 -10.80 -33.43 -27.81
C ALA A 271 -11.02 -32.44 -26.65
N VAL A 272 -12.26 -31.95 -26.55
CA VAL A 272 -12.69 -31.00 -25.50
C VAL A 272 -12.84 -31.71 -24.17
#